data_8ecc2edcc6f2ad92bff4e341c843b0a4
#
_entry.id   8ecc2edcc6f2ad92bff4e341c843b0a4
#
_cell.length_a   1.000
_cell.length_b   1.000
_cell.length_c   1.000
_cell.angle_alpha   90.00
_cell.angle_beta   90.00
_cell.angle_gamma   90.00
#
_symmetry.space_group_name_H-M   'P 1'
#
loop_
_entity.id
_entity.type
_entity.pdbx_description
1 polymer ?
#
loop_
_entity_poly.entity_id
_entity_poly.type
_entity_poly.pdbx_seq_one_letter_code
_entity_poly.pdbx_strand_id
1 'polypeptide(L)'
;MSTLDTIRETLEAFGNTYYGNANPENNEPWNYYVFRRYALKKAGSGSDFIRRYTVAIVKENYIPEGHEFEVINAIREKTRLKLADTDITYSYVFKGSTDLVVEIAVITFSEPLKGCKVIG
;
A
#
# COMPACT_ATOMS: atom_id res chain seq x y z
N MET A 1 -8.77 -4.21 16.41
CA MET A 1 -8.77 -3.80 15.00
C MET A 1 -7.56 -4.42 14.32
N SER A 2 -7.73 -4.99 13.15
CA SER A 2 -6.61 -5.61 12.42
C SER A 2 -5.72 -4.55 11.78
N THR A 3 -4.51 -4.96 11.40
CA THR A 3 -3.61 -4.08 10.67
C THR A 3 -4.24 -3.61 9.35
N LEU A 4 -4.93 -4.50 8.64
CA LEU A 4 -5.61 -4.14 7.40
C LEU A 4 -6.69 -3.08 7.64
N ASP A 5 -7.48 -3.21 8.69
CA ASP A 5 -8.50 -2.22 9.02
C ASP A 5 -7.88 -0.85 9.32
N THR A 6 -6.77 -0.85 10.05
CA THR A 6 -6.07 0.39 10.38
C THR A 6 -5.47 1.05 9.13
N ILE A 7 -4.90 0.25 8.23
CA ILE A 7 -4.41 0.78 6.94
C ILE A 7 -5.55 1.41 6.17
N ARG A 8 -6.69 0.72 6.08
CA ARG A 8 -7.88 1.22 5.38
C ARG A 8 -8.31 2.58 5.92
N GLU A 9 -8.51 2.67 7.22
CA GLU A 9 -8.96 3.91 7.84
C GLU A 9 -7.97 5.05 7.62
N THR A 10 -6.68 4.75 7.73
CA THR A 10 -5.63 5.73 7.52
C THR A 10 -5.66 6.28 6.09
N LEU A 11 -5.79 5.40 5.10
CA LEU A 11 -5.83 5.79 3.70
C LEU A 11 -7.13 6.51 3.34
N GLU A 12 -8.25 6.10 3.92
CA GLU A 12 -9.55 6.74 3.66
C GLU A 12 -9.55 8.21 4.07
N ALA A 13 -8.71 8.59 5.01
CA ALA A 13 -8.55 10.00 5.37
C ALA A 13 -7.91 10.83 4.24
N PHE A 14 -7.19 10.18 3.33
CA PHE A 14 -6.59 10.84 2.16
C PHE A 14 -7.50 10.82 0.94
N GLY A 15 -8.33 9.79 0.78
CA GLY A 15 -9.22 9.67 -0.36
C GLY A 15 -9.78 8.27 -0.55
N ASN A 16 -10.31 8.02 -1.73
CA ASN A 16 -10.89 6.72 -2.06
C ASN A 16 -9.86 5.61 -1.91
N THR A 17 -10.26 4.53 -1.26
CA THR A 17 -9.36 3.45 -0.88
C THR A 17 -9.98 2.11 -1.20
N TYR A 18 -9.20 1.22 -1.79
CA TYR A 18 -9.64 -0.10 -2.21
C TYR A 18 -8.68 -1.16 -1.69
N TYR A 19 -9.21 -2.32 -1.36
CA TYR A 19 -8.39 -3.46 -0.98
C TYR A 19 -8.15 -4.38 -2.18
N GLY A 20 -6.91 -4.80 -2.36
CA GLY A 20 -6.51 -5.75 -3.39
C GLY A 20 -6.32 -5.12 -4.75
N ASN A 21 -7.34 -4.55 -5.31
CA ASN A 21 -7.27 -3.88 -6.59
C ASN A 21 -8.43 -2.90 -6.72
N ALA A 22 -8.33 -2.00 -7.69
CA ALA A 22 -9.37 -1.04 -8.01
C ALA A 22 -9.72 -1.14 -9.50
N ASN A 23 -10.98 -0.87 -9.81
CA ASN A 23 -11.43 -0.85 -11.19
C ASN A 23 -12.33 0.37 -11.40
N PRO A 24 -11.75 1.59 -11.36
CA PRO A 24 -12.53 2.81 -11.50
C PRO A 24 -12.99 2.99 -12.94
N GLU A 25 -14.14 3.65 -13.09
CA GLU A 25 -14.66 3.99 -14.41
C GLU A 25 -13.85 5.13 -15.04
N ASN A 26 -13.83 5.20 -16.37
CA ASN A 26 -13.04 6.21 -17.09
C ASN A 26 -13.52 7.65 -16.86
N ASN A 27 -14.78 7.84 -16.51
CA ASN A 27 -15.34 9.16 -16.23
C ASN A 27 -15.09 9.64 -14.80
N GLU A 28 -14.46 8.81 -13.97
CA GLU A 28 -14.08 9.15 -12.61
C GLU A 28 -12.63 9.64 -12.58
N PRO A 29 -12.29 10.56 -11.67
CA PRO A 29 -10.87 10.85 -11.43
C PRO A 29 -10.15 9.61 -10.89
N TRP A 30 -9.00 9.30 -11.47
CA TRP A 30 -8.17 8.22 -10.98
C TRP A 30 -7.19 8.74 -9.93
N ASN A 31 -7.74 9.11 -8.77
CA ASN A 31 -6.98 9.56 -7.61
C ASN A 31 -7.44 8.72 -6.43
N TYR A 32 -6.69 7.65 -6.13
CA TYR A 32 -7.11 6.70 -5.13
C TYR A 32 -5.92 5.94 -4.55
N TYR A 33 -6.20 5.10 -3.57
CA TYR A 33 -5.21 4.27 -2.88
C TYR A 33 -5.64 2.82 -2.94
N VAL A 34 -4.67 1.92 -3.09
CA VAL A 34 -4.93 0.47 -3.05
C VAL A 34 -3.97 -0.13 -2.03
N PHE A 35 -4.50 -0.92 -1.11
CA PHE A 35 -3.66 -1.61 -0.15
C PHE A 35 -3.95 -3.09 -0.22
N ARG A 36 -2.93 -3.90 0.07
CA ARG A 36 -3.08 -5.35 0.05
C ARG A 36 -1.95 -6.05 0.78
N ARG A 37 -2.18 -7.30 1.13
CA ARG A 37 -1.12 -8.19 1.58
C ARG A 37 -0.25 -8.50 0.39
N TYR A 38 1.06 -8.47 0.61
CA TYR A 38 2.01 -8.75 -0.46
C TYR A 38 2.69 -10.09 -0.28
N ALA A 39 3.18 -10.37 0.93
CA ALA A 39 3.92 -11.59 1.20
C ALA A 39 3.90 -11.94 2.68
N LEU A 40 4.07 -13.22 2.97
CA LEU A 40 4.33 -13.72 4.29
C LEU A 40 5.61 -14.53 4.18
N LYS A 41 6.72 -13.98 4.67
CA LYS A 41 8.02 -14.57 4.56
C LYS A 41 8.41 -15.21 5.89
N LYS A 42 8.93 -16.43 5.83
CA LYS A 42 9.48 -17.09 7.02
C LYS A 42 10.79 -16.41 7.40
N ALA A 43 10.89 -15.98 8.65
CA ALA A 43 12.15 -15.47 9.19
C ALA A 43 13.09 -16.63 9.50
N GLY A 44 14.36 -16.32 9.77
CA GLY A 44 15.38 -17.34 9.98
C GLY A 44 15.16 -18.25 11.18
N SER A 45 14.40 -17.84 12.18
CA SER A 45 14.06 -18.67 13.34
C SER A 45 12.71 -19.34 13.11
N GLY A 46 12.57 -20.56 13.60
CA GLY A 46 11.53 -21.51 13.23
C GLY A 46 10.08 -21.04 13.28
N SER A 47 9.70 -20.17 14.24
CA SER A 47 8.30 -19.76 14.41
C SER A 47 8.03 -18.31 14.04
N ASP A 48 9.02 -17.60 13.55
CA ASP A 48 8.87 -16.19 13.22
C ASP A 48 8.61 -15.99 11.74
N PHE A 49 7.80 -14.99 11.44
CA PHE A 49 7.46 -14.59 10.08
C PHE A 49 7.61 -13.07 9.93
N ILE A 50 7.73 -12.64 8.70
CA ILE A 50 7.66 -11.22 8.32
C ILE A 50 6.48 -11.09 7.36
N ARG A 51 5.50 -10.29 7.76
CA ARG A 51 4.35 -10.00 6.90
C ARG A 51 4.60 -8.70 6.16
N ARG A 52 4.33 -8.71 4.87
CA ARG A 52 4.48 -7.53 4.02
C ARG A 52 3.15 -7.10 3.44
N TYR A 53 3.01 -5.78 3.36
CA TYR A 53 1.84 -5.12 2.77
C TYR A 53 2.34 -4.13 1.73
N THR A 54 1.55 -3.89 0.69
CA THR A 54 1.83 -2.78 -0.22
C THR A 54 0.70 -1.78 -0.15
N VAL A 55 1.07 -0.52 -0.32
CA VAL A 55 0.16 0.59 -0.51
C VAL A 55 0.53 1.24 -1.83
N ALA A 56 -0.42 1.30 -2.75
CA ALA A 56 -0.25 1.98 -4.02
C ALA A 56 -0.96 3.33 -3.95
N ILE A 57 -0.25 4.38 -4.31
CA ILE A 57 -0.82 5.71 -4.50
C ILE A 57 -1.01 5.90 -5.99
N VAL A 58 -2.24 6.20 -6.41
CA VAL A 58 -2.59 6.37 -7.83
C VAL A 58 -3.09 7.78 -8.04
N LYS A 59 -2.44 8.52 -8.93
CA LYS A 59 -2.81 9.91 -9.23
C LYS A 59 -2.73 10.19 -10.72
N GLU A 60 -3.73 10.91 -11.23
CA GLU A 60 -3.67 11.44 -12.60
C GLU A 60 -2.54 12.45 -12.70
N ASN A 61 -1.83 12.43 -13.81
CA ASN A 61 -0.63 13.20 -14.10
C ASN A 61 0.55 12.73 -13.25
N TYR A 62 0.66 13.21 -12.02
CA TYR A 62 1.73 12.80 -11.12
C TYR A 62 1.30 12.95 -9.65
N ILE A 63 1.98 12.21 -8.82
CA ILE A 63 1.80 12.29 -7.37
C ILE A 63 2.49 13.57 -6.90
N PRO A 64 1.81 14.43 -6.11
CA PRO A 64 2.46 15.62 -5.57
C PRO A 64 3.71 15.26 -4.79
N GLU A 65 4.78 16.02 -4.98
CA GLU A 65 6.05 15.77 -4.27
C GLU A 65 5.83 15.77 -2.76
N GLY A 66 6.36 14.74 -2.12
CA GLY A 66 6.26 14.58 -0.68
C GLY A 66 5.00 13.86 -0.22
N HIS A 67 4.03 13.62 -1.08
CA HIS A 67 2.81 12.92 -0.68
C HIS A 67 3.09 11.49 -0.21
N GLU A 68 4.07 10.82 -0.81
CA GLU A 68 4.50 9.48 -0.38
C GLU A 68 4.89 9.49 1.11
N PHE A 69 5.61 10.53 1.54
CA PHE A 69 6.03 10.65 2.93
C PHE A 69 4.86 10.93 3.88
N GLU A 70 3.87 11.69 3.42
CA GLU A 70 2.65 11.90 4.20
C GLU A 70 1.93 10.58 4.48
N VAL A 71 1.80 9.74 3.44
CA VAL A 71 1.17 8.43 3.56
C VAL A 71 2.00 7.50 4.45
N ILE A 72 3.32 7.47 4.23
CA ILE A 72 4.23 6.65 5.03
C ILE A 72 4.12 7.02 6.51
N ASN A 73 4.19 8.30 6.83
CA ASN A 73 4.14 8.76 8.20
C ASN A 73 2.79 8.45 8.86
N ALA A 74 1.70 8.64 8.13
CA ALA A 74 0.37 8.33 8.65
C ALA A 74 0.21 6.84 8.97
N ILE A 75 0.69 5.97 8.09
CA ILE A 75 0.65 4.51 8.29
C ILE A 75 1.52 4.14 9.51
N ARG A 76 2.72 4.68 9.61
CA ARG A 76 3.64 4.36 10.70
C ARG A 76 3.14 4.84 12.06
N GLU A 77 2.45 5.95 12.10
CA GLU A 77 1.87 6.47 13.35
C GLU A 77 0.74 5.60 13.88
N LYS A 78 -0.01 4.96 12.99
CA LYS A 78 -1.21 4.20 13.33
C LYS A 78 -0.97 2.70 13.46
N THR A 79 0.16 2.21 13.00
CA THR A 79 0.46 0.78 12.97
C THR A 79 1.86 0.52 13.53
N ARG A 80 2.22 -0.76 13.62
CA ARG A 80 3.59 -1.18 13.95
C ARG A 80 4.42 -1.43 12.69
N LEU A 81 3.87 -1.08 11.54
CA LEU A 81 4.55 -1.30 10.28
C LEU A 81 5.77 -0.41 10.14
N LYS A 82 6.79 -0.96 9.49
CA LYS A 82 8.00 -0.26 9.09
C LYS A 82 8.10 -0.32 7.59
N LEU A 83 8.82 0.61 6.99
CA LEU A 83 9.15 0.49 5.58
C LEU A 83 9.99 -0.77 5.38
N ALA A 84 9.65 -1.56 4.38
CA ALA A 84 10.47 -2.68 4.00
C ALA A 84 11.75 -2.18 3.33
N ASP A 85 12.80 -3.00 3.36
CA ASP A 85 14.08 -2.69 2.73
C ASP A 85 13.97 -2.95 1.21
N THR A 86 13.22 -2.09 0.55
CA THR A 86 12.99 -2.18 -0.88
C THR A 86 12.65 -0.80 -1.40
N ASP A 87 12.84 -0.58 -2.68
CA ASP A 87 12.56 0.71 -3.29
C ASP A 87 11.06 1.00 -3.33
N ILE A 88 10.73 2.27 -3.22
CA ILE A 88 9.43 2.77 -3.64
C ILE A 88 9.49 2.90 -5.15
N THR A 89 8.66 2.17 -5.86
CA THR A 89 8.71 2.13 -7.31
C THR A 89 7.57 2.94 -7.92
N TYR A 90 7.84 3.49 -9.09
CA TYR A 90 6.87 4.27 -9.85
C TYR A 90 6.58 3.58 -11.16
N SER A 91 5.33 3.55 -11.55
CA SER A 91 4.91 3.06 -12.85
C SER A 91 3.87 4.00 -13.44
N TYR A 92 3.62 3.86 -14.73
CA TYR A 92 2.77 4.78 -15.47
C TYR A 92 1.84 4.01 -16.37
N VAL A 93 0.58 4.42 -16.39
CA VAL A 93 -0.42 3.86 -17.29
C VAL A 93 -1.23 4.99 -17.90
N PHE A 94 -1.89 4.73 -19.01
CA PHE A 94 -2.89 5.66 -19.53
C PHE A 94 -4.23 5.39 -18.86
N LYS A 95 -4.97 6.45 -18.63
CA LYS A 95 -6.32 6.34 -18.08
C LYS A 95 -7.26 5.81 -19.16
N GLY A 96 -7.59 4.52 -19.06
CA GLY A 96 -8.44 3.86 -20.05
C GLY A 96 -7.89 3.98 -21.46
N SER A 97 -8.71 4.46 -22.38
CA SER A 97 -8.32 4.67 -23.78
C SER A 97 -7.89 6.12 -24.06
N THR A 98 -7.63 6.92 -23.03
CA THR A 98 -7.19 8.31 -23.17
C THR A 98 -5.67 8.40 -23.21
N ASP A 99 -5.14 9.59 -23.55
CA ASP A 99 -3.70 9.88 -23.46
C ASP A 99 -3.31 10.44 -22.08
N LEU A 100 -4.23 10.50 -21.13
CA LEU A 100 -3.95 11.00 -19.80
C LEU A 100 -3.11 10.01 -19.04
N VAL A 101 -1.94 10.45 -18.57
CA VAL A 101 -1.02 9.60 -17.81
C VAL A 101 -1.46 9.54 -16.35
N VAL A 102 -1.36 8.34 -15.79
CA VAL A 102 -1.61 8.08 -14.37
C VAL A 102 -0.31 7.54 -13.77
N GLU A 103 0.16 8.17 -12.70
CA GLU A 103 1.36 7.72 -11.98
C GLU A 103 0.94 6.85 -10.81
N ILE A 104 1.66 5.75 -10.62
CA ILE A 104 1.41 4.81 -9.53
C ILE A 104 2.70 4.64 -8.74
N ALA A 105 2.66 4.93 -7.44
CA ALA A 105 3.77 4.67 -6.53
C ALA A 105 3.39 3.49 -5.64
N VAL A 106 4.28 2.51 -5.52
CA VAL A 106 4.07 1.34 -4.66
C VAL A 106 5.05 1.38 -3.51
N ILE A 107 4.50 1.40 -2.29
CA ILE A 107 5.25 1.44 -1.04
C ILE A 107 5.06 0.10 -0.35
N THR A 108 6.14 -0.53 0.08
CA THR A 108 6.09 -1.81 0.80
C THR A 108 6.38 -1.58 2.26
N PHE A 109 5.51 -2.11 3.11
CA PHE A 109 5.65 -2.10 4.56
C PHE A 109 5.84 -3.52 5.07
N SER A 110 6.47 -3.65 6.22
CA SER A 110 6.65 -4.95 6.86
C SER A 110 6.41 -4.87 8.36
N GLU A 111 5.99 -6.00 8.91
CA GLU A 111 5.92 -6.18 10.35
C GLU A 111 6.41 -7.57 10.73
N PRO A 112 7.18 -7.69 11.81
CA PRO A 112 7.57 -9.00 12.30
C PRO A 112 6.40 -9.64 13.05
N LEU A 113 6.22 -10.94 12.86
CA LEU A 113 5.28 -11.76 13.61
C LEU A 113 6.09 -12.81 14.35
N LYS A 114 6.30 -12.59 15.65
CA LYS A 114 7.15 -13.46 16.46
C LYS A 114 6.33 -14.50 17.21
N GLY A 115 6.84 -15.71 17.26
CA GLY A 115 6.23 -16.79 18.00
C GLY A 115 4.89 -17.24 17.42
N CYS A 116 4.66 -17.02 16.14
CA CYS A 116 3.42 -17.44 15.50
C CYS A 116 3.35 -18.95 15.41
N LYS A 117 2.26 -19.51 15.91
CA LYS A 117 2.01 -20.95 15.73
C LYS A 117 1.45 -21.14 14.32
N VAL A 118 2.15 -21.93 13.55
CA VAL A 118 1.64 -22.37 12.26
C VAL A 118 0.68 -23.51 12.55
N ILE A 119 -0.60 -23.24 12.32
CA ILE A 119 -1.64 -24.27 12.37
C ILE A 119 -1.76 -24.80 10.95
N GLY A 120 -1.25 -25.98 10.74
CA GLY A 120 -1.30 -26.44 9.39
C GLY A 120 -1.42 -27.83 9.19
#